data_43aff13b673f71c92db5dca24bdb87a8
#
_entry.id   43aff13b673f71c92db5dca24bdb87a8
#
_cell.length_a   1.000
_cell.length_b   1.000
_cell.length_c   1.000
_cell.angle_alpha   90.00
_cell.angle_beta   90.00
_cell.angle_gamma   90.00
#
_symmetry.space_group_name_H-M   'P 1'
#
loop_
_entity.id
_entity.type
_entity.pdbx_description
1 polymer ?
#
loop_
_entity_poly.entity_id
_entity_poly.type
_entity_poly.pdbx_seq_one_letter_code
_entity_poly.pdbx_strand_id
1 'polypeptide(L)'
;QQGLTLGQVACEEKSNEITAIPALLRLLNIKGHTVTIDALGCQTEIVEQIRAQGGNYVICVKSNQTTLRRDVEQLYADATDSDKPMVSHRETHETAHGRNEERIYTAISVPAKHAQRARWKDLK
;
A
#
# COMPACT_ATOMS: atom_id res chain seq x y z
N GLN A 1 16.74 3.11 -12.75
CA GLN A 1 15.90 1.91 -12.56
C GLN A 1 15.69 1.25 -13.92
N GLN A 2 16.11 -0.01 -14.06
CA GLN A 2 15.79 -0.81 -15.24
C GLN A 2 14.43 -1.45 -14.98
N GLY A 3 13.40 -1.05 -15.73
CA GLY A 3 12.11 -1.73 -15.72
C GLY A 3 12.24 -3.10 -16.37
N LEU A 4 11.97 -4.17 -15.62
CA LEU A 4 11.96 -5.54 -16.11
C LEU A 4 10.56 -6.13 -15.95
N THR A 5 9.99 -6.65 -17.04
CA THR A 5 8.74 -7.40 -16.97
C THR A 5 9.03 -8.82 -16.50
N LEU A 6 8.55 -9.19 -15.32
CA LEU A 6 8.76 -10.50 -14.69
C LEU A 6 7.67 -11.52 -15.02
N GLY A 7 6.47 -11.06 -15.41
CA GLY A 7 5.35 -11.92 -15.73
C GLY A 7 4.16 -11.11 -16.23
N GLN A 8 3.23 -11.78 -16.87
CA GLN A 8 2.00 -11.20 -17.38
C GLN A 8 0.87 -12.21 -17.30
N VAL A 9 -0.33 -11.75 -16.92
CA VAL A 9 -1.58 -12.51 -16.95
C VAL A 9 -2.61 -11.70 -17.70
N ALA A 10 -3.28 -12.31 -18.66
CA ALA A 10 -4.37 -11.68 -19.40
C ALA A 10 -5.61 -11.53 -18.52
N CYS A 11 -6.26 -10.37 -18.58
CA CYS A 11 -7.56 -10.12 -17.98
C CYS A 11 -8.58 -9.94 -19.13
N GLU A 12 -9.67 -10.70 -19.10
CA GLU A 12 -10.72 -10.61 -20.14
C GLU A 12 -11.59 -9.37 -19.99
N GLU A 13 -11.74 -8.85 -18.75
CA GLU A 13 -12.49 -7.62 -18.42
C GLU A 13 -11.86 -6.87 -17.23
N LYS A 14 -12.12 -5.57 -17.13
CA LYS A 14 -11.65 -4.73 -15.99
C LYS A 14 -12.04 -5.25 -14.59
N SER A 15 -13.18 -5.94 -14.50
CA SER A 15 -13.64 -6.55 -13.24
C SER A 15 -12.77 -7.73 -12.79
N ASN A 16 -11.94 -8.29 -13.67
CA ASN A 16 -11.11 -9.46 -13.39
C ASN A 16 -9.69 -9.14 -12.89
N GLU A 17 -9.30 -7.86 -12.80
CA GLU A 17 -7.98 -7.48 -12.31
C GLU A 17 -7.74 -7.98 -10.88
N ILE A 18 -8.74 -7.90 -10.00
CA ILE A 18 -8.65 -8.38 -8.61
C ILE A 18 -8.35 -9.90 -8.57
N THR A 19 -8.93 -10.66 -9.49
CA THR A 19 -8.72 -12.12 -9.59
C THR A 19 -7.41 -12.46 -10.27
N ALA A 20 -6.92 -11.62 -11.16
CA ALA A 20 -5.66 -11.80 -11.89
C ALA A 20 -4.44 -11.56 -11.02
N ILE A 21 -4.51 -10.61 -10.05
CA ILE A 21 -3.39 -10.31 -9.14
C ILE A 21 -2.92 -11.56 -8.37
N PRO A 22 -3.79 -12.35 -7.72
CA PRO A 22 -3.37 -13.58 -7.05
C PRO A 22 -2.74 -14.61 -8.00
N ALA A 23 -3.23 -14.71 -9.23
CA ALA A 23 -2.66 -15.61 -10.25
C ALA A 23 -1.25 -15.17 -10.64
N LEU A 24 -1.04 -13.89 -10.90
CA LEU A 24 0.27 -13.32 -11.21
C LEU A 24 1.26 -13.50 -10.06
N LEU A 25 0.86 -13.25 -8.82
CA LEU A 25 1.71 -13.43 -7.64
C LEU A 25 2.20 -14.86 -7.48
N ARG A 26 1.39 -15.87 -7.85
CA ARG A 26 1.81 -17.29 -7.80
C ARG A 26 2.91 -17.64 -8.81
N LEU A 27 3.02 -16.90 -9.91
CA LEU A 27 4.06 -17.10 -10.92
C LEU A 27 5.41 -16.48 -10.54
N LEU A 28 5.42 -15.60 -9.54
CA LEU A 28 6.59 -14.81 -9.18
C LEU A 28 7.23 -15.29 -7.87
N ASN A 29 8.56 -15.32 -7.83
CA ASN A 29 9.28 -15.48 -6.58
C ASN A 29 9.43 -14.11 -5.90
N ILE A 30 8.53 -13.80 -4.99
CA ILE A 30 8.49 -12.51 -4.29
C ILE A 30 9.10 -12.53 -2.88
N LYS A 31 9.73 -13.63 -2.50
CA LYS A 31 10.38 -13.76 -1.18
C LYS A 31 11.44 -12.68 -0.97
N GLY A 32 11.30 -11.92 0.10
CA GLY A 32 12.20 -10.81 0.45
C GLY A 32 12.00 -9.53 -0.38
N HIS A 33 11.10 -9.52 -1.38
CA HIS A 33 10.80 -8.36 -2.19
C HIS A 33 9.60 -7.59 -1.67
N THR A 34 9.48 -6.33 -2.08
CA THR A 34 8.31 -5.49 -1.79
C THR A 34 7.45 -5.39 -3.04
N VAL A 35 6.19 -5.80 -2.91
CA VAL A 35 5.17 -5.69 -3.95
C VAL A 35 4.43 -4.38 -3.75
N THR A 36 4.34 -3.56 -4.80
CA THR A 36 3.55 -2.34 -4.79
C THR A 36 2.33 -2.52 -5.69
N ILE A 37 1.16 -2.23 -5.16
CA ILE A 37 -0.11 -2.38 -5.88
C ILE A 37 -0.95 -1.12 -5.65
N ASP A 38 -1.74 -0.74 -6.65
CA ASP A 38 -2.68 0.37 -6.53
C ASP A 38 -3.88 0.01 -5.61
N ALA A 39 -4.84 0.94 -5.51
CA ALA A 39 -5.97 0.76 -4.60
C ALA A 39 -6.90 -0.41 -4.98
N LEU A 40 -6.93 -0.84 -6.25
CA LEU A 40 -7.74 -1.98 -6.65
C LEU A 40 -7.27 -3.27 -5.97
N GLY A 41 -5.96 -3.44 -5.81
CA GLY A 41 -5.34 -4.56 -5.10
C GLY A 41 -5.33 -4.43 -3.58
N CYS A 42 -5.98 -3.41 -3.01
CA CYS A 42 -6.12 -3.26 -1.55
C CYS A 42 -7.19 -4.23 -1.01
N GLN A 43 -6.83 -5.51 -0.95
CA GLN A 43 -7.65 -6.62 -0.49
C GLN A 43 -6.87 -7.46 0.51
N THR A 44 -7.54 -7.93 1.56
CA THR A 44 -6.91 -8.71 2.63
C THR A 44 -6.30 -10.02 2.12
N GLU A 45 -6.98 -10.69 1.20
CA GLU A 45 -6.56 -11.95 0.60
C GLU A 45 -5.26 -11.80 -0.22
N ILE A 46 -5.10 -10.65 -0.91
CA ILE A 46 -3.89 -10.34 -1.67
C ILE A 46 -2.72 -10.11 -0.71
N VAL A 47 -2.95 -9.35 0.37
CA VAL A 47 -1.94 -9.12 1.42
C VAL A 47 -1.52 -10.43 2.08
N GLU A 48 -2.47 -11.29 2.44
CA GLU A 48 -2.19 -12.60 3.01
C GLU A 48 -1.34 -13.46 2.09
N GLN A 49 -1.65 -13.48 0.79
CA GLN A 49 -0.87 -14.22 -0.20
C GLN A 49 0.56 -13.69 -0.32
N ILE A 50 0.76 -12.37 -0.42
CA ILE A 50 2.09 -11.76 -0.47
C ILE A 50 2.90 -12.16 0.77
N ARG A 51 2.30 -12.05 1.96
CA ARG A 51 2.97 -12.42 3.21
C ARG A 51 3.26 -13.92 3.32
N ALA A 52 2.34 -14.77 2.86
CA ALA A 52 2.54 -16.22 2.82
C ALA A 52 3.72 -16.62 1.91
N GLN A 53 3.96 -15.89 0.83
CA GLN A 53 5.10 -16.08 -0.07
C GLN A 53 6.40 -15.41 0.43
N GLY A 54 6.39 -14.80 1.62
CA GLY A 54 7.57 -14.15 2.21
C GLY A 54 7.88 -12.77 1.62
N GLY A 55 6.96 -12.17 0.87
CA GLY A 55 7.05 -10.80 0.34
C GLY A 55 6.60 -9.75 1.36
N ASN A 56 6.97 -8.50 1.11
CA ASN A 56 6.43 -7.33 1.78
C ASN A 56 5.48 -6.59 0.82
N TYR A 57 4.64 -5.69 1.34
CA TYR A 57 3.70 -4.95 0.52
C TYR A 57 3.66 -3.46 0.83
N VAL A 58 3.37 -2.67 -0.19
CA VAL A 58 2.96 -1.27 -0.11
C VAL A 58 1.74 -1.10 -1.01
N ILE A 59 0.59 -0.81 -0.44
CA ILE A 59 -0.69 -0.76 -1.16
C ILE A 59 -1.37 0.58 -0.92
N CYS A 60 -1.87 1.19 -1.99
CA CYS A 60 -2.64 2.42 -1.89
C CYS A 60 -4.02 2.15 -1.28
N VAL A 61 -4.44 3.00 -0.34
CA VAL A 61 -5.77 2.98 0.26
C VAL A 61 -6.61 4.10 -0.36
N LYS A 62 -7.79 3.76 -0.87
CA LYS A 62 -8.77 4.72 -1.40
C LYS A 62 -10.17 4.44 -0.82
N SER A 63 -11.19 5.02 -1.44
CA SER A 63 -12.60 4.87 -1.03
C SER A 63 -13.15 3.45 -1.11
N ASN A 64 -12.49 2.53 -1.83
CA ASN A 64 -12.85 1.11 -1.85
C ASN A 64 -12.60 0.40 -0.51
N GLN A 65 -11.79 0.98 0.37
CA GLN A 65 -11.52 0.51 1.74
C GLN A 65 -11.83 1.62 2.76
N THR A 66 -13.10 2.00 2.85
CA THR A 66 -13.56 3.17 3.62
C THR A 66 -13.17 3.12 5.09
N THR A 67 -13.29 1.95 5.74
CA THR A 67 -12.92 1.77 7.15
C THR A 67 -11.41 1.93 7.36
N LEU A 68 -10.60 1.25 6.54
CA LEU A 68 -9.15 1.36 6.62
C LEU A 68 -8.69 2.80 6.35
N ARG A 69 -9.27 3.44 5.34
CA ARG A 69 -8.97 4.83 5.00
C ARG A 69 -9.25 5.78 6.17
N ARG A 70 -10.44 5.68 6.76
CA ARG A 70 -10.81 6.49 7.93
C ARG A 70 -9.85 6.29 9.10
N ASP A 71 -9.47 5.03 9.36
CA ASP A 71 -8.57 4.70 10.45
C ASP A 71 -7.14 5.23 10.19
N VAL A 72 -6.68 5.25 8.95
CA VAL A 72 -5.40 5.89 8.56
C VAL A 72 -5.49 7.41 8.71
N GLU A 73 -6.57 8.03 8.28
CA GLU A 73 -6.80 9.48 8.46
C GLU A 73 -6.84 9.86 9.95
N GLN A 74 -7.46 9.04 10.80
CA GLN A 74 -7.48 9.26 12.25
C GLN A 74 -6.08 9.09 12.86
N LEU A 75 -5.34 8.05 12.50
CA LEU A 75 -3.96 7.87 12.96
C LEU A 75 -3.06 9.05 12.58
N TYR A 76 -3.26 9.61 11.39
CA TYR A 76 -2.54 10.81 10.95
C TYR A 76 -2.91 12.03 11.82
N ALA A 77 -4.20 12.27 12.05
CA ALA A 77 -4.66 13.36 12.90
C ALA A 77 -4.11 13.23 14.33
N ASP A 78 -4.21 12.04 14.93
CA ASP A 78 -3.68 11.77 16.28
C ASP A 78 -2.16 11.95 16.38
N ALA A 79 -1.42 11.62 15.30
CA ALA A 79 0.03 11.77 15.25
C ALA A 79 0.46 13.24 15.09
N THR A 80 -0.33 14.04 14.38
CA THR A 80 -0.06 15.48 14.18
C THR A 80 -0.47 16.33 15.38
N ASP A 81 -1.47 15.89 16.13
CA ASP A 81 -1.96 16.60 17.35
C ASP A 81 -1.20 16.20 18.63
N SER A 82 -0.34 15.21 18.55
CA SER A 82 0.44 14.73 19.69
C SER A 82 1.93 14.96 19.47
N ASP A 83 2.67 15.26 20.58
CA ASP A 83 4.14 15.30 20.61
C ASP A 83 4.81 13.93 20.34
N LYS A 84 4.05 12.97 19.81
CA LYS A 84 4.58 11.66 19.42
C LYS A 84 5.44 11.80 18.17
N PRO A 85 6.64 11.23 18.15
CA PRO A 85 7.51 11.33 16.99
C PRO A 85 6.84 10.65 15.78
N MET A 86 6.59 11.43 14.73
CA MET A 86 6.32 10.86 13.39
C MET A 86 7.54 10.03 12.98
N VAL A 87 7.29 8.89 12.34
CA VAL A 87 8.40 8.00 11.93
C VAL A 87 9.29 8.67 10.89
N SER A 88 8.70 9.38 9.94
CA SER A 88 9.43 10.26 9.03
C SER A 88 8.51 11.26 8.34
N HIS A 89 9.06 12.41 8.00
CA HIS A 89 8.41 13.46 7.21
C HIS A 89 9.31 13.87 6.06
N ARG A 90 8.75 14.03 4.86
CA ARG A 90 9.47 14.50 3.68
C ARG A 90 8.59 15.42 2.85
N GLU A 91 9.12 16.58 2.51
CA GLU A 91 8.53 17.50 1.55
C GLU A 91 9.28 17.43 0.21
N THR A 92 8.55 17.55 -0.88
CA THR A 92 9.11 17.71 -2.22
C THR A 92 8.37 18.84 -2.93
N HIS A 93 9.16 19.73 -3.56
CA HIS A 93 8.65 20.80 -4.40
C HIS A 93 9.11 20.51 -5.83
N GLU A 94 8.18 20.33 -6.73
CA GLU A 94 8.47 20.09 -8.14
C GLU A 94 7.76 21.13 -9.01
N THR A 95 8.50 21.73 -9.93
CA THR A 95 7.94 22.61 -10.96
C THR A 95 8.05 21.91 -12.30
N ALA A 96 6.95 21.41 -12.82
CA ALA A 96 6.90 20.77 -14.12
C ALA A 96 5.67 21.23 -14.92
N HIS A 97 5.84 21.46 -16.22
CA HIS A 97 4.75 21.84 -17.13
C HIS A 97 3.91 23.04 -16.68
N GLY A 98 4.55 24.05 -16.04
CA GLY A 98 3.88 25.25 -15.56
C GLY A 98 3.02 25.07 -14.31
N ARG A 99 3.15 23.94 -13.60
CA ARG A 99 2.52 23.68 -12.30
C ARG A 99 3.59 23.57 -11.23
N ASN A 100 3.33 24.21 -10.09
CA ASN A 100 4.09 24.01 -8.87
C ASN A 100 3.35 22.94 -8.06
N GLU A 101 3.99 21.81 -7.83
CA GLU A 101 3.48 20.74 -6.97
C GLU A 101 4.29 20.70 -5.68
N GLU A 102 3.57 20.81 -4.57
CA GLU A 102 4.10 20.54 -3.24
C GLU A 102 3.50 19.22 -2.76
N ARG A 103 4.37 18.28 -2.36
CA ARG A 103 3.96 17.00 -1.83
C ARG A 103 4.58 16.77 -0.47
N ILE A 104 3.72 16.47 0.49
CA ILE A 104 4.10 16.15 1.86
C ILE A 104 3.86 14.67 2.08
N TYR A 105 4.92 13.96 2.46
CA TYR A 105 4.87 12.54 2.78
C TYR A 105 5.11 12.37 4.27
N THR A 106 4.22 11.66 4.94
CA THR A 106 4.35 11.34 6.36
C THR A 106 4.21 9.83 6.54
N ALA A 107 5.17 9.20 7.20
CA ALA A 107 5.09 7.80 7.57
C ALA A 107 4.83 7.68 9.07
N ILE A 108 3.84 6.89 9.43
CA ILE A 108 3.38 6.67 10.80
C ILE A 108 3.31 5.18 11.08
N SER A 109 3.90 4.73 12.18
CA SER A 109 3.78 3.33 12.60
C SER A 109 2.38 3.05 13.15
N VAL A 110 1.77 1.98 12.68
CA VAL A 110 0.48 1.53 13.22
C VAL A 110 0.70 0.92 14.61
N PRO A 111 0.02 1.41 15.67
CA PRO A 111 0.16 0.87 17.02
C PRO A 111 -0.08 -0.63 17.10
N ALA A 112 0.67 -1.35 17.94
CA ALA A 112 0.62 -2.82 18.01
C ALA A 112 -0.79 -3.37 18.33
N LYS A 113 -1.59 -2.62 19.10
CA LYS A 113 -2.97 -3.00 19.49
C LYS A 113 -4.03 -2.44 18.54
N HIS A 114 -3.66 -1.81 17.43
CA HIS A 114 -4.63 -1.24 16.51
C HIS A 114 -5.47 -2.34 15.81
N ALA A 115 -6.79 -2.16 15.76
CA ALA A 115 -7.74 -3.15 15.25
C ALA A 115 -7.43 -3.62 13.81
N GLN A 116 -6.90 -2.74 12.95
CA GLN A 116 -6.55 -3.07 11.58
C GLN A 116 -5.40 -4.09 11.47
N ARG A 117 -4.54 -4.23 12.48
CA ARG A 117 -3.49 -5.27 12.49
C ARG A 117 -4.04 -6.69 12.55
N ALA A 118 -5.22 -6.89 13.13
CA ALA A 118 -5.87 -8.20 13.13
C ALA A 118 -6.42 -8.56 11.73
N ARG A 119 -6.77 -7.55 10.95
CA ARG A 119 -7.36 -7.70 9.62
C ARG A 119 -6.33 -7.67 8.49
N TRP A 120 -5.27 -6.85 8.64
CA TRP A 120 -4.24 -6.68 7.63
C TRP A 120 -2.93 -7.32 8.11
N LYS A 121 -2.56 -8.42 7.51
CA LYS A 121 -1.39 -9.23 7.91
C LYS A 121 -0.11 -8.40 7.93
N ASP A 122 0.54 -8.35 9.10
CA ASP A 122 1.80 -7.63 9.32
C ASP A 122 1.77 -6.13 8.94
N LEU A 123 0.63 -5.46 9.09
CA LEU A 123 0.51 -4.00 8.94
C LEU A 123 1.45 -3.30 9.94
N LYS A 124 2.25 -2.36 9.42
CA LYS A 124 3.26 -1.62 10.20
C LYS A 124 2.92 -0.14 10.29
#